data_1a077eed41da2f693c35ffaf701f8436
#
_entry.id   1a077eed41da2f693c35ffaf701f8436
#
_cell.length_a   1.000
_cell.length_b   1.000
_cell.length_c   1.000
_cell.angle_alpha   90.00
_cell.angle_beta   90.00
_cell.angle_gamma   90.00
#
_symmetry.space_group_name_H-M   'P 1'
#
loop_
_entity.id
_entity.type
_entity.pdbx_description
1 polymer ?
#
loop_
_entity_poly.entity_id
_entity_poly.type
_entity_poly.pdbx_seq_one_letter_code
_entity_poly.pdbx_strand_id
1 'polypeptide(L)'
;MKHYSSYYKRLHVRRIKIAVLAVIVSMFFLPVFVKFERSGDNMFRVLLDGVSVGTVASPEEAEGYAREARRQIASDSSELVLVESNIELQGQEVLFGRTDDPDEIVSRMAMVLADNVRETMNRSYVVKINDFMINLASKEEVTQVLQAALDKYDTAETGSYKAELLLDPARELPVLTARVVSEEEAKDQEEIKEAVSLSAGMDAELDAVFEAGQPKVEKDFEDYDLGLISMDFGDTVEVAEAYLLAEELTDVDDAIEMVTKDQEKNEVYEVQAGDTLSGISLKTDIPLDKLVEMNASLEDENSMIRAGEELVIMVPRPELTVTRQEELYYEEDYEADIIYIDNDEWYTTEKKTLQEPSAGHRKVVAIVSF
;
A
#
# COMPACT_ATOMS: atom_id res chain seq x y z
N MET A 1 -11.31 -20.82 102.23
CA MET A 1 -11.74 -21.36 100.90
C MET A 1 -12.33 -20.35 99.93
N LYS A 2 -12.76 -19.15 100.26
CA LYS A 2 -13.34 -18.18 99.29
C LYS A 2 -12.32 -17.45 98.38
N HIS A 3 -11.06 -17.35 98.74
CA HIS A 3 -10.06 -16.65 97.96
C HIS A 3 -9.57 -17.47 96.73
N TYR A 4 -9.52 -18.76 96.84
CA TYR A 4 -9.11 -19.62 95.70
C TYR A 4 -10.14 -19.62 94.54
N SER A 5 -11.42 -19.58 94.83
CA SER A 5 -12.51 -19.53 93.87
C SER A 5 -12.49 -18.26 93.05
N SER A 6 -12.10 -17.12 93.63
CA SER A 6 -12.00 -15.84 92.95
C SER A 6 -10.80 -15.77 91.96
N TYR A 7 -9.66 -16.40 92.31
CA TYR A 7 -8.51 -16.47 91.49
C TYR A 7 -8.76 -17.30 90.17
N TYR A 8 -9.36 -18.48 90.37
CA TYR A 8 -9.70 -19.35 89.22
C TYR A 8 -10.76 -18.72 88.32
N LYS A 9 -11.74 -18.01 88.84
CA LYS A 9 -12.70 -17.25 88.02
C LYS A 9 -12.04 -16.15 87.23
N ARG A 10 -11.10 -15.41 87.81
CA ARG A 10 -10.34 -14.37 87.06
C ARG A 10 -9.42 -14.97 86.02
N LEU A 11 -8.82 -16.10 86.27
CA LEU A 11 -7.98 -16.85 85.34
C LEU A 11 -8.81 -17.36 84.17
N HIS A 12 -10.00 -17.92 84.40
CA HIS A 12 -10.91 -18.34 83.35
C HIS A 12 -11.39 -17.18 82.49
N VAL A 13 -11.78 -16.08 83.12
CA VAL A 13 -12.21 -14.86 82.38
C VAL A 13 -11.05 -14.30 81.53
N ARG A 14 -9.81 -14.34 82.04
CA ARG A 14 -8.65 -13.90 81.30
C ARG A 14 -8.34 -14.79 80.08
N ARG A 15 -8.47 -16.13 80.28
CA ARG A 15 -8.32 -17.12 79.18
C ARG A 15 -9.37 -16.93 78.06
N ILE A 16 -10.64 -16.68 78.50
CA ILE A 16 -11.75 -16.41 77.60
C ILE A 16 -11.46 -15.10 76.81
N LYS A 17 -11.00 -14.06 77.47
CA LYS A 17 -10.68 -12.79 76.83
C LYS A 17 -9.53 -12.96 75.82
N ILE A 18 -8.51 -13.74 76.13
CA ILE A 18 -7.40 -14.04 75.22
C ILE A 18 -7.88 -14.85 74.00
N ALA A 19 -8.76 -15.88 74.29
CA ALA A 19 -9.31 -16.68 73.19
C ALA A 19 -10.18 -15.83 72.22
N VAL A 20 -11.04 -14.96 72.79
CA VAL A 20 -11.89 -14.03 72.03
C VAL A 20 -10.98 -13.04 71.22
N LEU A 21 -9.94 -12.51 71.86
CA LEU A 21 -9.01 -11.63 71.17
C LEU A 21 -8.30 -12.36 70.03
N ALA A 22 -7.86 -13.60 70.23
CA ALA A 22 -7.25 -14.43 69.22
C ALA A 22 -8.19 -14.71 68.05
N VAL A 23 -9.47 -14.97 68.31
CA VAL A 23 -10.50 -15.13 67.26
C VAL A 23 -10.73 -13.84 66.52
N ILE A 24 -10.81 -12.70 67.19
CA ILE A 24 -10.97 -11.39 66.54
C ILE A 24 -9.75 -11.08 65.63
N VAL A 25 -8.54 -11.29 66.12
CA VAL A 25 -7.31 -11.10 65.34
C VAL A 25 -7.28 -12.03 64.14
N SER A 26 -7.67 -13.31 64.32
CA SER A 26 -7.73 -14.23 63.17
C SER A 26 -8.78 -13.82 62.12
N MET A 27 -9.88 -13.20 62.54
CA MET A 27 -10.88 -12.66 61.61
C MET A 27 -10.35 -11.50 60.72
N PHE A 28 -9.42 -10.72 61.23
CA PHE A 28 -8.77 -9.66 60.42
C PHE A 28 -7.83 -10.23 59.36
N PHE A 29 -7.31 -11.41 59.54
CA PHE A 29 -6.45 -12.10 58.55
C PHE A 29 -7.25 -12.96 57.57
N LEU A 30 -8.50 -13.33 57.87
CA LEU A 30 -9.35 -14.16 57.00
C LEU A 30 -9.64 -13.51 55.62
N PRO A 31 -9.86 -12.19 55.50
CA PRO A 31 -10.11 -11.58 54.20
C PRO A 31 -8.89 -11.62 53.24
N VAL A 32 -7.70 -11.90 53.76
CA VAL A 32 -6.47 -11.99 52.98
C VAL A 32 -6.29 -13.36 52.31
N PHE A 33 -7.09 -14.34 52.73
CA PHE A 33 -7.04 -15.69 52.18
C PHE A 33 -8.21 -15.93 51.24
N VAL A 34 -7.90 -16.41 50.04
CA VAL A 34 -8.90 -16.84 49.07
C VAL A 34 -9.63 -18.07 49.63
N LYS A 35 -10.96 -18.14 49.44
CA LYS A 35 -11.75 -19.33 49.77
C LYS A 35 -11.42 -20.41 48.74
N PHE A 36 -10.76 -21.46 49.17
CA PHE A 36 -10.49 -22.64 48.35
C PHE A 36 -11.58 -23.71 48.61
N GLU A 37 -12.13 -24.26 47.51
CA GLU A 37 -13.04 -25.39 47.56
C GLU A 37 -12.25 -26.70 47.65
N ARG A 38 -12.73 -27.66 48.43
CA ARG A 38 -12.10 -28.96 48.66
C ARG A 38 -12.33 -29.96 47.51
N SER A 39 -12.04 -29.58 46.29
CA SER A 39 -12.30 -30.43 45.12
C SER A 39 -11.10 -30.53 44.20
N GLY A 40 -9.91 -30.83 44.72
CA GLY A 40 -8.68 -30.93 43.97
C GLY A 40 -7.77 -29.69 44.10
N ASP A 41 -6.92 -29.46 43.14
CA ASP A 41 -6.00 -28.32 43.13
C ASP A 41 -6.75 -27.01 43.13
N ASN A 42 -6.47 -26.17 44.12
CA ASN A 42 -7.17 -24.90 44.34
C ASN A 42 -6.25 -23.67 44.43
N MET A 43 -4.96 -23.89 44.17
CA MET A 43 -3.94 -22.86 44.00
C MET A 43 -2.95 -23.31 42.92
N PHE A 44 -2.64 -22.42 42.02
CA PHE A 44 -1.80 -22.72 40.85
C PHE A 44 -0.60 -21.78 40.81
N ARG A 45 0.58 -22.37 40.83
CA ARG A 45 1.81 -21.65 40.51
C ARG A 45 1.92 -21.54 38.99
N VAL A 46 2.04 -20.33 38.47
CA VAL A 46 2.15 -20.04 37.04
C VAL A 46 3.61 -19.93 36.68
N LEU A 47 4.03 -20.74 35.71
CA LEU A 47 5.32 -20.63 35.06
C LEU A 47 5.07 -20.19 33.62
N LEU A 48 5.80 -19.21 33.19
CA LEU A 48 5.82 -18.73 31.81
C LEU A 48 7.22 -19.01 31.24
N ASP A 49 7.29 -19.88 30.25
CA ASP A 49 8.57 -20.37 29.68
C ASP A 49 9.56 -20.87 30.73
N GLY A 50 9.03 -21.58 31.77
CA GLY A 50 9.83 -22.10 32.88
C GLY A 50 10.15 -21.10 34.00
N VAL A 51 9.82 -19.81 33.83
CA VAL A 51 10.00 -18.76 34.84
C VAL A 51 8.74 -18.62 35.70
N SER A 52 8.89 -18.69 37.04
CA SER A 52 7.76 -18.52 37.95
C SER A 52 7.34 -17.05 38.02
N VAL A 53 6.12 -16.75 37.57
CA VAL A 53 5.58 -15.38 37.51
C VAL A 53 4.62 -15.06 38.67
N GLY A 54 4.08 -16.09 39.32
CA GLY A 54 3.21 -15.89 40.46
C GLY A 54 2.29 -17.07 40.76
N THR A 55 1.34 -16.85 41.68
CA THR A 55 0.36 -17.84 42.16
C THR A 55 -1.05 -17.28 41.98
N VAL A 56 -1.95 -18.06 41.40
CA VAL A 56 -3.33 -17.70 41.08
C VAL A 56 -4.31 -18.71 41.72
N ALA A 57 -5.59 -18.34 41.81
CA ALA A 57 -6.63 -19.22 42.36
C ALA A 57 -7.22 -20.16 41.30
N SER A 58 -7.14 -19.81 40.02
CA SER A 58 -7.69 -20.64 38.94
C SER A 58 -6.83 -20.54 37.65
N PRO A 59 -6.92 -21.56 36.80
CA PRO A 59 -6.27 -21.51 35.47
C PRO A 59 -6.77 -20.35 34.61
N GLU A 60 -8.05 -20.03 34.68
CA GLU A 60 -8.68 -18.96 33.90
C GLU A 60 -8.09 -17.58 34.24
N GLU A 61 -7.75 -17.36 35.54
CA GLU A 61 -7.07 -16.14 35.97
C GLU A 61 -5.67 -16.02 35.31
N ALA A 62 -4.90 -17.11 35.27
CA ALA A 62 -3.59 -17.13 34.63
C ALA A 62 -3.66 -16.77 33.15
N GLU A 63 -4.64 -17.33 32.42
CA GLU A 63 -4.88 -16.98 31.02
C GLU A 63 -5.33 -15.53 30.83
N GLY A 64 -6.14 -15.02 31.78
CA GLY A 64 -6.57 -13.62 31.82
C GLY A 64 -5.39 -12.68 31.95
N TYR A 65 -4.50 -12.94 32.90
CA TYR A 65 -3.29 -12.14 33.14
C TYR A 65 -2.30 -12.22 31.97
N ALA A 66 -2.14 -13.38 31.34
CA ALA A 66 -1.31 -13.53 30.17
C ALA A 66 -1.84 -12.72 28.96
N ARG A 67 -3.16 -12.67 28.76
CA ARG A 67 -3.77 -11.81 27.74
C ARG A 67 -3.54 -10.33 28.03
N GLU A 68 -3.63 -9.93 29.30
CA GLU A 68 -3.36 -8.55 29.69
C GLU A 68 -1.91 -8.17 29.52
N ALA A 69 -0.97 -9.04 29.90
CA ALA A 69 0.47 -8.85 29.69
C ALA A 69 0.83 -8.69 28.21
N ARG A 70 0.24 -9.54 27.34
CA ARG A 70 0.42 -9.39 25.88
C ARG A 70 -0.15 -8.07 25.36
N ARG A 71 -1.31 -7.65 25.87
CA ARG A 71 -1.91 -6.36 25.50
C ARG A 71 -1.05 -5.18 25.94
N GLN A 72 -0.43 -5.26 27.12
CA GLN A 72 0.50 -4.24 27.60
C GLN A 72 1.70 -4.10 26.69
N ILE A 73 2.35 -5.21 26.29
CA ILE A 73 3.49 -5.17 25.36
C ILE A 73 3.06 -4.60 24.01
N ALA A 74 1.90 -5.01 23.49
CA ALA A 74 1.39 -4.51 22.22
C ALA A 74 1.04 -3.01 22.26
N SER A 75 0.63 -2.48 23.43
CA SER A 75 0.34 -1.04 23.58
C SER A 75 1.60 -0.17 23.67
N ASP A 76 2.68 -0.74 24.16
CA ASP A 76 3.97 -0.05 24.34
C ASP A 76 4.81 -0.09 23.03
N SER A 77 4.43 -0.92 22.08
CA SER A 77 5.08 -1.07 20.78
C SER A 77 4.20 -0.49 19.66
N SER A 78 4.80 0.26 18.74
CA SER A 78 4.16 0.66 17.48
C SER A 78 4.19 -0.47 16.43
N GLU A 79 4.83 -1.59 16.74
CA GLU A 79 5.10 -2.71 15.88
C GLU A 79 4.25 -3.91 16.26
N LEU A 80 3.97 -4.82 15.33
CA LEU A 80 3.33 -6.08 15.61
C LEU A 80 4.36 -7.05 16.20
N VAL A 81 4.23 -7.34 17.48
CA VAL A 81 5.15 -8.20 18.23
C VAL A 81 4.62 -9.62 18.28
N LEU A 82 5.33 -10.59 17.71
CA LEU A 82 5.04 -12.01 17.82
C LEU A 82 5.86 -12.63 18.96
N VAL A 83 5.15 -13.11 19.99
CA VAL A 83 5.73 -13.77 21.14
C VAL A 83 5.18 -15.18 21.26
N GLU A 84 6.02 -16.18 21.08
CA GLU A 84 5.68 -17.54 21.47
C GLU A 84 5.92 -17.70 22.98
N SER A 85 4.93 -18.17 23.70
CA SER A 85 5.05 -18.41 25.12
C SER A 85 4.27 -19.65 25.55
N ASN A 86 4.86 -20.45 26.44
CA ASN A 86 4.24 -21.62 27.05
C ASN A 86 3.90 -21.33 28.51
N ILE A 87 2.61 -21.50 28.85
CA ILE A 87 2.13 -21.33 30.20
C ILE A 87 1.98 -22.71 30.84
N GLU A 88 2.73 -22.96 31.90
CA GLU A 88 2.61 -24.16 32.70
C GLU A 88 2.00 -23.84 34.04
N LEU A 89 1.01 -24.64 34.46
CA LEU A 89 0.31 -24.49 35.73
C LEU A 89 0.65 -25.66 36.64
N GLN A 90 1.25 -25.37 37.78
CA GLN A 90 1.51 -26.35 38.82
C GLN A 90 0.46 -26.23 39.91
N GLY A 91 -0.52 -27.12 39.84
CA GLY A 91 -1.62 -27.15 40.82
C GLY A 91 -1.17 -27.67 42.18
N GLN A 92 -1.73 -27.09 43.22
CA GLN A 92 -1.54 -27.51 44.61
C GLN A 92 -2.88 -27.43 45.37
N GLU A 93 -3.14 -28.43 46.19
CA GLU A 93 -4.25 -28.40 47.12
C GLU A 93 -3.82 -27.81 48.47
N VAL A 94 -4.33 -26.63 48.81
CA VAL A 94 -3.99 -25.93 50.04
C VAL A 94 -5.25 -25.59 50.81
N LEU A 95 -5.19 -25.68 52.15
CA LEU A 95 -6.29 -25.27 53.03
C LEU A 95 -6.34 -23.74 53.23
N PHE A 96 -5.16 -23.10 53.23
CA PHE A 96 -4.99 -21.67 53.34
C PHE A 96 -3.82 -21.26 52.45
N GLY A 97 -4.04 -20.30 51.61
CA GLY A 97 -3.02 -19.76 50.74
C GLY A 97 -3.27 -18.29 50.45
N ARG A 98 -2.31 -17.66 49.86
CA ARG A 98 -2.42 -16.29 49.34
C ARG A 98 -1.99 -16.31 47.90
N THR A 99 -2.81 -15.74 47.03
CA THR A 99 -2.46 -15.44 45.64
C THR A 99 -1.62 -14.17 45.58
N ASP A 100 -0.76 -14.06 44.59
CA ASP A 100 -0.01 -12.86 44.35
C ASP A 100 -0.93 -11.77 43.78
N ASP A 101 -0.44 -10.53 43.80
CA ASP A 101 -1.16 -9.40 43.28
C ASP A 101 -1.29 -9.50 41.73
N PRO A 102 -2.50 -9.29 41.18
CA PRO A 102 -2.72 -9.38 39.74
C PRO A 102 -1.80 -8.49 38.93
N ASP A 103 -1.61 -7.22 39.32
CA ASP A 103 -0.78 -6.25 38.60
C ASP A 103 0.70 -6.66 38.62
N GLU A 104 1.15 -7.28 39.73
CA GLU A 104 2.50 -7.83 39.86
C GLU A 104 2.71 -9.04 38.96
N ILE A 105 1.73 -9.93 38.84
CA ILE A 105 1.77 -11.10 37.95
C ILE A 105 1.81 -10.62 36.50
N VAL A 106 0.92 -9.71 36.09
CA VAL A 106 0.89 -9.13 34.74
C VAL A 106 2.22 -8.49 34.37
N SER A 107 2.78 -7.69 35.30
CA SER A 107 4.08 -7.02 35.04
C SER A 107 5.22 -8.02 34.88
N ARG A 108 5.27 -9.09 35.70
CA ARG A 108 6.27 -10.14 35.58
C ARG A 108 6.10 -10.95 34.29
N MET A 109 4.86 -11.27 33.91
CA MET A 109 4.55 -11.90 32.63
C MET A 109 5.00 -11.02 31.47
N ALA A 110 4.71 -9.73 31.51
CA ALA A 110 5.12 -8.79 30.47
C ALA A 110 6.65 -8.73 30.32
N MET A 111 7.41 -8.74 31.42
CA MET A 111 8.87 -8.81 31.37
C MET A 111 9.37 -10.08 30.71
N VAL A 112 8.84 -11.25 31.07
CA VAL A 112 9.25 -12.54 30.50
C VAL A 112 8.88 -12.60 29.01
N LEU A 113 7.72 -12.09 28.63
CA LEU A 113 7.28 -12.03 27.24
C LEU A 113 8.15 -11.07 26.41
N ALA A 114 8.55 -9.93 26.98
CA ALA A 114 9.43 -8.97 26.30
C ALA A 114 10.81 -9.56 25.99
N ASP A 115 11.35 -10.39 26.88
CA ASP A 115 12.63 -11.08 26.66
C ASP A 115 12.54 -12.19 25.59
N ASN A 116 11.32 -12.68 25.30
CA ASN A 116 11.06 -13.76 24.35
C ASN A 116 10.49 -13.26 23.01
N VAL A 117 10.55 -11.97 22.76
CA VAL A 117 10.18 -11.40 21.44
C VAL A 117 11.13 -11.99 20.39
N ARG A 118 10.57 -12.73 19.44
CA ARG A 118 11.36 -13.37 18.37
C ARG A 118 11.33 -12.56 17.08
N GLU A 119 10.20 -11.94 16.77
CA GLU A 119 10.01 -11.22 15.54
C GLU A 119 9.18 -9.95 15.79
N THR A 120 9.66 -8.83 15.29
CA THR A 120 8.89 -7.58 15.23
C THR A 120 8.55 -7.29 13.78
N MET A 121 7.27 -7.11 13.49
CA MET A 121 6.81 -6.69 12.18
C MET A 121 6.49 -5.20 12.20
N ASN A 122 7.05 -4.48 11.27
CA ASN A 122 6.82 -3.06 11.08
C ASN A 122 5.56 -2.82 10.24
N ARG A 123 4.80 -1.81 10.60
CA ARG A 123 3.74 -1.31 9.73
C ARG A 123 4.37 -0.76 8.46
N SER A 124 4.00 -1.32 7.32
CA SER A 124 4.64 -1.12 6.03
C SER A 124 3.59 -1.07 4.93
N TYR A 125 4.01 -0.79 3.71
CA TYR A 125 3.13 -0.66 2.56
C TYR A 125 3.63 -1.54 1.42
N VAL A 126 2.75 -2.40 0.93
CA VAL A 126 2.98 -3.20 -0.28
C VAL A 126 2.43 -2.41 -1.46
N VAL A 127 3.29 -2.08 -2.40
CA VAL A 127 2.93 -1.43 -3.66
C VAL A 127 2.89 -2.49 -4.75
N LYS A 128 1.75 -2.62 -5.39
CA LYS A 128 1.54 -3.52 -6.53
C LYS A 128 1.33 -2.69 -7.79
N ILE A 129 2.16 -2.95 -8.78
CA ILE A 129 2.09 -2.35 -10.12
C ILE A 129 1.88 -3.51 -11.10
N ASN A 130 0.66 -3.73 -11.57
CA ASN A 130 0.28 -4.91 -12.33
C ASN A 130 0.68 -6.22 -11.60
N ASP A 131 1.68 -6.95 -12.11
CA ASP A 131 2.22 -8.18 -11.49
C ASP A 131 3.48 -7.96 -10.66
N PHE A 132 4.05 -6.75 -10.68
CA PHE A 132 5.22 -6.39 -9.91
C PHE A 132 4.83 -5.90 -8.51
N MET A 133 5.61 -6.28 -7.48
CA MET A 133 5.36 -5.87 -6.10
C MET A 133 6.66 -5.43 -5.42
N ILE A 134 6.57 -4.36 -4.64
CA ILE A 134 7.63 -3.86 -3.76
C ILE A 134 7.07 -3.53 -2.38
N ASN A 135 7.91 -3.61 -1.37
CA ASN A 135 7.56 -3.36 0.02
C ASN A 135 8.32 -2.14 0.53
N LEU A 136 7.60 -1.13 1.00
CA LEU A 136 8.16 0.13 1.48
C LEU A 136 7.76 0.39 2.95
N ALA A 137 8.60 1.10 3.68
CA ALA A 137 8.40 1.29 5.12
C ALA A 137 7.31 2.32 5.43
N SER A 138 7.07 3.29 4.56
CA SER A 138 6.13 4.38 4.82
C SER A 138 5.33 4.78 3.58
N LYS A 139 4.21 5.47 3.81
CA LYS A 139 3.40 6.05 2.74
C LYS A 139 4.16 7.16 2.00
N GLU A 140 5.00 7.87 2.71
CA GLU A 140 5.86 8.92 2.18
C GLU A 140 6.87 8.34 1.18
N GLU A 141 7.47 7.19 1.49
CA GLU A 141 8.35 6.47 0.57
C GLU A 141 7.62 6.00 -0.68
N VAL A 142 6.40 5.48 -0.53
CA VAL A 142 5.55 5.13 -1.69
C VAL A 142 5.35 6.34 -2.59
N THR A 143 4.96 7.48 -2.02
CA THR A 143 4.76 8.71 -2.79
C THR A 143 6.05 9.17 -3.46
N GLN A 144 7.20 9.04 -2.80
CA GLN A 144 8.51 9.38 -3.35
C GLN A 144 8.88 8.52 -4.57
N VAL A 145 8.64 7.20 -4.51
CA VAL A 145 8.87 6.28 -5.63
C VAL A 145 7.98 6.62 -6.81
N LEU A 146 6.69 6.89 -6.57
CA LEU A 146 5.74 7.26 -7.61
C LEU A 146 6.09 8.62 -8.24
N GLN A 147 6.50 9.59 -7.42
CA GLN A 147 6.94 10.90 -7.89
C GLN A 147 8.18 10.81 -8.77
N ALA A 148 9.15 9.97 -8.39
CA ALA A 148 10.36 9.78 -9.19
C ALA A 148 10.05 9.22 -10.60
N ALA A 149 8.99 8.42 -10.75
CA ALA A 149 8.54 7.96 -12.07
C ALA A 149 7.95 9.09 -12.91
N LEU A 150 7.24 10.05 -12.31
CA LEU A 150 6.73 11.24 -12.98
C LEU A 150 7.86 12.21 -13.37
N ASP A 151 8.79 12.46 -12.44
CA ASP A 151 9.89 13.40 -12.61
C ASP A 151 10.83 13.00 -13.77
N LYS A 152 10.88 11.71 -14.13
CA LYS A 152 11.61 11.22 -15.30
C LYS A 152 11.11 11.86 -16.60
N TYR A 153 9.82 12.22 -16.67
CA TYR A 153 9.15 12.73 -17.86
C TYR A 153 8.68 14.19 -17.73
N ASP A 154 8.61 14.71 -16.51
CA ASP A 154 8.28 16.11 -16.28
C ASP A 154 9.51 16.97 -16.59
N THR A 155 9.57 17.46 -17.85
CA THR A 155 10.65 18.32 -18.35
C THR A 155 10.38 19.80 -18.07
N ALA A 156 9.21 20.14 -17.53
CA ALA A 156 8.90 21.50 -17.13
C ALA A 156 9.68 21.88 -15.88
N GLU A 157 10.31 23.07 -15.88
CA GLU A 157 11.06 23.59 -14.72
C GLU A 157 10.19 23.80 -13.45
N THR A 158 8.92 23.42 -13.50
CA THR A 158 7.89 23.77 -12.53
C THR A 158 7.35 22.58 -11.71
N GLY A 159 7.74 21.33 -12.00
CA GLY A 159 7.21 20.16 -11.24
C GLY A 159 5.68 20.16 -11.22
N SER A 160 5.05 20.29 -12.38
CA SER A 160 3.62 20.57 -12.53
C SER A 160 2.71 19.42 -12.12
N TYR A 161 3.24 18.21 -11.93
CA TYR A 161 2.47 17.00 -11.64
C TYR A 161 2.96 16.31 -10.37
N LYS A 162 2.02 15.85 -9.57
CA LYS A 162 2.29 15.18 -8.29
C LYS A 162 1.56 13.84 -8.19
N ALA A 163 2.24 12.86 -7.62
CA ALA A 163 1.64 11.59 -7.27
C ALA A 163 0.82 11.72 -5.97
N GLU A 164 -0.43 11.30 -5.99
CA GLU A 164 -1.31 11.28 -4.83
C GLU A 164 -1.86 9.87 -4.61
N LEU A 165 -1.97 9.48 -3.34
CA LEU A 165 -2.57 8.22 -2.93
C LEU A 165 -3.95 8.46 -2.34
N LEU A 166 -4.97 7.90 -2.97
CA LEU A 166 -6.37 8.01 -2.55
C LEU A 166 -6.91 6.65 -2.13
N LEU A 167 -7.77 6.68 -1.11
CA LEU A 167 -8.51 5.50 -0.72
C LEU A 167 -9.56 5.17 -1.79
N ASP A 168 -9.57 3.94 -2.27
CA ASP A 168 -10.61 3.45 -3.18
C ASP A 168 -11.89 3.09 -2.39
N PRO A 169 -12.95 3.91 -2.47
CA PRO A 169 -14.17 3.67 -1.71
C PRO A 169 -14.99 2.49 -2.24
N ALA A 170 -14.67 1.95 -3.42
CA ALA A 170 -15.38 0.82 -4.03
C ALA A 170 -14.92 -0.52 -3.50
N ARG A 171 -13.83 -0.56 -2.72
CA ARG A 171 -13.26 -1.80 -2.20
C ARG A 171 -13.62 -2.03 -0.74
N GLU A 172 -13.87 -3.28 -0.38
CA GLU A 172 -14.13 -3.69 1.01
C GLU A 172 -12.89 -3.58 1.90
N LEU A 173 -11.69 -3.73 1.32
CA LEU A 173 -10.41 -3.56 2.02
C LEU A 173 -9.85 -2.15 1.76
N PRO A 174 -9.16 -1.54 2.74
CA PRO A 174 -8.56 -0.23 2.60
C PRO A 174 -7.32 -0.28 1.67
N VAL A 175 -7.56 -0.30 0.38
CA VAL A 175 -6.53 -0.20 -0.66
C VAL A 175 -6.46 1.23 -1.14
N LEU A 176 -5.24 1.77 -1.23
CA LEU A 176 -4.98 3.07 -1.82
C LEU A 176 -4.65 2.87 -3.30
N THR A 177 -5.14 3.78 -4.14
CA THR A 177 -4.84 3.85 -5.56
C THR A 177 -4.02 5.11 -5.83
N ALA A 178 -2.98 4.99 -6.64
CA ALA A 178 -2.20 6.14 -7.07
C ALA A 178 -2.89 6.85 -8.25
N ARG A 179 -2.84 8.16 -8.24
CA ARG A 179 -3.20 9.01 -9.35
C ARG A 179 -2.22 10.17 -9.50
N VAL A 180 -2.23 10.79 -10.65
CA VAL A 180 -1.49 12.02 -10.93
C VAL A 180 -2.44 13.21 -10.83
N VAL A 181 -2.00 14.26 -10.16
CA VAL A 181 -2.72 15.54 -10.07
C VAL A 181 -1.82 16.66 -10.54
N SER A 182 -2.37 17.61 -11.28
CA SER A 182 -1.64 18.82 -11.60
C SER A 182 -1.50 19.70 -10.35
N GLU A 183 -0.50 20.59 -10.33
CA GLU A 183 -0.30 21.50 -9.20
C GLU A 183 -1.48 22.48 -9.04
N GLU A 184 -2.17 22.82 -10.13
CA GLU A 184 -3.38 23.63 -10.09
C GLU A 184 -4.54 22.87 -9.45
N GLU A 185 -4.81 21.63 -9.88
CA GLU A 185 -5.83 20.78 -9.27
C GLU A 185 -5.55 20.48 -7.80
N ALA A 186 -4.28 20.31 -7.41
CA ALA A 186 -3.90 20.09 -6.04
C ALA A 186 -4.19 21.32 -5.14
N LYS A 187 -3.96 22.53 -5.65
CA LYS A 187 -4.30 23.79 -4.97
C LYS A 187 -5.80 23.98 -4.84
N ASP A 188 -6.54 23.75 -5.90
CA ASP A 188 -8.00 23.84 -5.89
C ASP A 188 -8.63 22.85 -4.91
N GLN A 189 -8.09 21.63 -4.80
CA GLN A 189 -8.54 20.64 -3.83
C GLN A 189 -8.19 21.00 -2.38
N GLU A 190 -7.03 21.62 -2.13
CA GLU A 190 -6.72 22.16 -0.80
C GLU A 190 -7.66 23.29 -0.41
N GLU A 191 -7.95 24.22 -1.32
CA GLU A 191 -8.91 25.30 -1.12
C GLU A 191 -10.34 24.76 -0.89
N ILE A 192 -10.74 23.72 -1.63
CA ILE A 192 -12.05 23.05 -1.44
C ILE A 192 -12.09 22.32 -0.10
N LYS A 193 -11.02 21.62 0.31
CA LYS A 193 -10.94 20.97 1.63
C LYS A 193 -11.02 21.97 2.78
N GLU A 194 -10.40 23.14 2.65
CA GLU A 194 -10.55 24.24 3.62
C GLU A 194 -11.96 24.85 3.58
N ALA A 195 -12.54 25.05 2.42
CA ALA A 195 -13.88 25.60 2.26
C ALA A 195 -14.98 24.63 2.72
N VAL A 196 -14.84 23.32 2.46
CA VAL A 196 -15.77 22.27 2.92
C VAL A 196 -15.69 22.06 4.44
N SER A 197 -14.55 22.32 5.04
CA SER A 197 -14.42 22.42 6.50
C SER A 197 -15.26 23.57 7.09
N LEU A 198 -15.62 24.56 6.28
CA LEU A 198 -16.37 25.76 6.70
C LEU A 198 -17.83 25.79 6.23
N SER A 199 -18.23 25.02 5.22
CA SER A 199 -19.63 24.98 4.74
C SER A 199 -19.95 23.66 4.03
N ALA A 200 -20.81 22.87 4.64
CA ALA A 200 -21.45 21.74 3.97
C ALA A 200 -22.42 22.23 2.89
N GLY A 201 -22.04 22.18 1.61
CA GLY A 201 -22.90 22.57 0.50
C GLY A 201 -22.58 21.80 -0.78
N MET A 202 -23.62 21.19 -1.36
CA MET A 202 -23.63 20.32 -2.56
C MET A 202 -23.35 21.06 -3.89
N ASP A 203 -22.92 22.31 -3.90
CA ASP A 203 -22.84 23.11 -5.12
C ASP A 203 -21.51 22.90 -5.90
N ALA A 204 -20.43 22.49 -5.24
CA ALA A 204 -19.13 22.33 -5.87
C ALA A 204 -19.01 21.13 -6.83
N GLU A 205 -19.80 20.07 -6.63
CA GLU A 205 -19.80 18.87 -7.50
C GLU A 205 -20.50 19.12 -8.85
N LEU A 206 -21.41 20.09 -8.89
CA LEU A 206 -22.15 20.44 -10.11
C LEU A 206 -21.31 21.31 -11.07
N ASP A 207 -20.47 22.19 -10.58
CA ASP A 207 -19.62 23.04 -11.40
C ASP A 207 -18.53 22.25 -12.13
N ALA A 208 -17.89 21.26 -11.47
CA ALA A 208 -16.90 20.40 -12.10
C ALA A 208 -17.46 19.53 -13.25
N VAL A 209 -18.74 19.13 -13.17
CA VAL A 209 -19.42 18.38 -14.23
C VAL A 209 -19.78 19.28 -15.40
N PHE A 210 -20.07 20.57 -15.16
CA PHE A 210 -20.38 21.53 -16.21
C PHE A 210 -19.13 21.99 -16.97
N GLU A 211 -17.97 22.12 -16.34
CA GLU A 211 -16.72 22.50 -17.01
C GLU A 211 -16.20 21.40 -17.94
N ALA A 212 -16.35 20.12 -17.58
CA ALA A 212 -15.95 18.98 -18.41
C ALA A 212 -16.74 18.85 -19.73
N GLY A 213 -17.85 19.56 -19.88
CA GLY A 213 -18.74 19.53 -21.04
C GLY A 213 -18.64 20.72 -21.99
N GLN A 214 -17.76 21.69 -21.73
CA GLN A 214 -17.63 22.84 -22.63
C GLN A 214 -16.92 22.45 -23.93
N PRO A 215 -17.45 22.84 -25.13
CA PRO A 215 -16.74 22.61 -26.38
C PRO A 215 -15.42 23.37 -26.33
N LYS A 216 -14.30 22.69 -26.68
CA LYS A 216 -13.00 23.34 -26.83
C LYS A 216 -13.16 24.53 -27.79
N VAL A 217 -12.95 25.73 -27.27
CA VAL A 217 -12.91 26.95 -28.09
C VAL A 217 -11.67 26.82 -28.98
N GLU A 218 -11.86 27.02 -30.29
CA GLU A 218 -10.70 27.12 -31.19
C GLU A 218 -9.85 28.31 -30.73
N LYS A 219 -8.63 28.01 -30.28
CA LYS A 219 -7.63 29.03 -29.91
C LYS A 219 -6.94 29.51 -31.18
N ASP A 220 -6.58 30.80 -31.22
CA ASP A 220 -5.69 31.31 -32.26
C ASP A 220 -4.28 30.64 -32.13
N PHE A 221 -3.55 30.54 -33.23
CA PHE A 221 -2.29 29.80 -33.28
C PHE A 221 -1.21 30.33 -32.31
N GLU A 222 -1.34 31.58 -31.88
CA GLU A 222 -0.46 32.24 -30.91
C GLU A 222 -0.82 31.99 -29.47
N ASP A 223 -2.01 31.39 -29.20
CA ASP A 223 -2.57 31.17 -27.86
C ASP A 223 -2.38 29.71 -27.37
N TYR A 224 -1.60 28.88 -28.11
CA TYR A 224 -1.29 27.53 -27.68
C TYR A 224 -0.11 27.54 -26.72
N ASP A 225 -0.31 26.93 -25.56
CA ASP A 225 0.73 26.67 -24.57
C ASP A 225 1.45 25.36 -24.96
N LEU A 226 2.51 25.48 -25.77
CA LEU A 226 3.27 24.31 -26.24
C LEU A 226 3.95 23.58 -25.07
N GLY A 227 3.85 22.27 -25.07
CA GLY A 227 4.50 21.43 -24.08
C GLY A 227 3.57 20.39 -23.45
N LEU A 228 3.84 20.02 -22.22
CA LEU A 228 3.12 18.98 -21.49
C LEU A 228 1.71 19.46 -21.07
N ILE A 229 0.67 18.78 -21.58
CA ILE A 229 -0.74 19.09 -21.28
C ILE A 229 -1.26 18.26 -20.12
N SER A 230 -0.95 16.96 -20.14
CA SER A 230 -1.43 16.03 -19.12
C SER A 230 -0.42 14.90 -18.92
N MET A 231 -0.42 14.36 -17.71
CA MET A 231 0.38 13.21 -17.33
C MET A 231 -0.47 12.31 -16.43
N ASP A 232 -0.37 11.00 -16.63
CA ASP A 232 -1.05 10.00 -15.80
C ASP A 232 -0.21 8.72 -15.72
N PHE A 233 -0.51 7.86 -14.75
CA PHE A 233 0.08 6.53 -14.72
C PHE A 233 -0.58 5.65 -15.78
N GLY A 234 0.24 5.02 -16.62
CA GLY A 234 -0.23 4.07 -17.65
C GLY A 234 -0.61 2.72 -17.05
N ASP A 235 -0.15 2.43 -15.84
CA ASP A 235 -0.39 1.19 -15.11
C ASP A 235 -1.23 1.44 -13.86
N THR A 236 -1.97 0.40 -13.45
CA THR A 236 -2.72 0.44 -12.20
C THR A 236 -1.79 0.23 -11.01
N VAL A 237 -1.74 1.19 -10.10
CA VAL A 237 -0.96 1.13 -8.87
C VAL A 237 -1.91 0.96 -7.68
N GLU A 238 -1.74 -0.14 -6.97
CA GLU A 238 -2.48 -0.47 -5.75
C GLU A 238 -1.53 -0.50 -4.56
N VAL A 239 -1.90 0.14 -3.48
CA VAL A 239 -1.09 0.21 -2.26
C VAL A 239 -1.90 -0.30 -1.08
N ALA A 240 -1.40 -1.32 -0.42
CA ALA A 240 -2.03 -1.91 0.76
C ALA A 240 -1.11 -1.81 1.97
N GLU A 241 -1.71 -1.51 3.12
CA GLU A 241 -1.00 -1.59 4.39
C GLU A 241 -0.75 -3.06 4.77
N ALA A 242 0.46 -3.37 5.21
CA ALA A 242 0.87 -4.69 5.66
C ALA A 242 1.81 -4.58 6.87
N TYR A 243 1.99 -5.69 7.58
CA TYR A 243 3.00 -5.81 8.62
C TYR A 243 4.09 -6.75 8.12
N LEU A 244 5.30 -6.22 7.94
CA LEU A 244 6.42 -6.92 7.33
C LEU A 244 7.66 -6.86 8.23
N LEU A 245 8.54 -7.85 8.08
CA LEU A 245 9.85 -7.83 8.71
C LEU A 245 10.74 -6.75 8.07
N ALA A 246 11.67 -6.19 8.83
CA ALA A 246 12.57 -5.16 8.32
C ALA A 246 13.42 -5.64 7.13
N GLU A 247 13.73 -6.95 7.07
CA GLU A 247 14.47 -7.58 5.97
C GLU A 247 13.66 -7.78 4.69
N GLU A 248 12.32 -7.67 4.77
CA GLU A 248 11.42 -7.76 3.62
C GLU A 248 11.16 -6.40 2.95
N LEU A 249 11.65 -5.32 3.56
CA LEU A 249 11.51 -3.97 3.04
C LEU A 249 12.58 -3.69 1.99
N THR A 250 12.16 -3.00 0.93
CA THR A 250 13.05 -2.51 -0.12
C THR A 250 13.49 -1.09 0.22
N ASP A 251 14.77 -0.80 0.04
CA ASP A 251 15.27 0.57 0.16
C ASP A 251 14.63 1.48 -0.89
N VAL A 252 14.37 2.72 -0.54
CA VAL A 252 13.68 3.68 -1.41
C VAL A 252 14.44 3.93 -2.72
N ASP A 253 15.76 4.05 -2.67
CA ASP A 253 16.56 4.31 -3.86
C ASP A 253 16.57 3.08 -4.79
N ASP A 254 16.67 1.88 -4.22
CA ASP A 254 16.55 0.61 -4.97
C ASP A 254 15.14 0.47 -5.58
N ALA A 255 14.10 0.82 -4.83
CA ALA A 255 12.72 0.79 -5.32
C ALA A 255 12.51 1.75 -6.49
N ILE A 256 13.06 2.97 -6.42
CA ILE A 256 13.03 3.94 -7.52
C ILE A 256 13.71 3.36 -8.75
N GLU A 257 14.90 2.77 -8.61
CA GLU A 257 15.61 2.15 -9.72
C GLU A 257 14.79 1.01 -10.33
N MET A 258 14.25 0.11 -9.51
CA MET A 258 13.43 -1.03 -9.96
C MET A 258 12.20 -0.59 -10.76
N VAL A 259 11.52 0.47 -10.31
CA VAL A 259 10.25 0.94 -10.89
C VAL A 259 10.47 1.77 -12.15
N THR A 260 11.55 2.57 -12.21
CA THR A 260 11.78 3.54 -13.29
C THR A 260 12.73 3.07 -14.39
N LYS A 261 13.51 2.01 -14.13
CA LYS A 261 14.47 1.46 -15.08
C LYS A 261 13.77 0.65 -16.16
N ASP A 262 14.14 0.93 -17.40
CA ASP A 262 13.65 0.17 -18.53
C ASP A 262 14.18 -1.27 -18.46
N GLN A 263 13.27 -2.21 -18.46
CA GLN A 263 13.52 -3.65 -18.50
C GLN A 263 13.00 -4.23 -19.80
N GLU A 264 13.68 -5.24 -20.31
CA GLU A 264 13.23 -5.95 -21.51
C GLU A 264 11.98 -6.77 -21.16
N LYS A 265 10.80 -6.30 -21.58
CA LYS A 265 9.52 -7.00 -21.39
C LYS A 265 9.02 -7.58 -22.70
N ASN A 266 8.48 -8.78 -22.62
CA ASN A 266 7.80 -9.40 -23.75
C ASN A 266 6.41 -8.77 -23.91
N GLU A 267 6.15 -8.22 -25.08
CA GLU A 267 4.84 -7.72 -25.50
C GLU A 267 4.34 -8.48 -26.72
N VAL A 268 3.02 -8.44 -26.92
CA VAL A 268 2.40 -8.99 -28.13
C VAL A 268 2.16 -7.85 -29.11
N TYR A 269 2.81 -7.96 -30.27
CA TYR A 269 2.61 -7.06 -31.41
C TYR A 269 1.64 -7.69 -32.40
N GLU A 270 0.51 -7.06 -32.65
CA GLU A 270 -0.41 -7.48 -33.72
C GLU A 270 0.06 -6.93 -35.06
N VAL A 271 0.38 -7.82 -35.97
CA VAL A 271 0.88 -7.48 -37.33
C VAL A 271 -0.18 -6.69 -38.09
N GLN A 272 0.20 -5.51 -38.55
CA GLN A 272 -0.64 -4.63 -39.33
C GLN A 272 -0.57 -4.93 -40.85
N ALA A 273 -1.60 -4.53 -41.59
CA ALA A 273 -1.60 -4.70 -43.03
C ALA A 273 -0.47 -3.89 -43.70
N GLY A 274 0.45 -4.60 -44.36
CA GLY A 274 1.63 -4.02 -44.98
C GLY A 274 2.92 -4.14 -44.16
N ASP A 275 2.86 -4.66 -42.95
CA ASP A 275 4.05 -4.96 -42.16
C ASP A 275 4.86 -6.12 -42.80
N THR A 276 6.15 -6.02 -42.63
CA THR A 276 7.15 -7.05 -42.93
C THR A 276 8.00 -7.30 -41.70
N LEU A 277 8.57 -8.49 -41.55
CA LEU A 277 9.47 -8.77 -40.40
C LEU A 277 10.60 -7.76 -40.28
N SER A 278 11.22 -7.38 -41.42
CA SER A 278 12.24 -6.34 -41.42
C SER A 278 11.71 -4.96 -41.04
N GLY A 279 10.46 -4.65 -41.44
CA GLY A 279 9.79 -3.41 -41.07
C GLY A 279 9.47 -3.36 -39.56
N ILE A 280 9.00 -4.47 -39.00
CA ILE A 280 8.75 -4.58 -37.56
C ILE A 280 10.06 -4.49 -36.77
N SER A 281 11.12 -5.19 -37.24
CA SER A 281 12.46 -5.12 -36.63
C SER A 281 12.97 -3.67 -36.56
N LEU A 282 12.82 -2.90 -37.63
CA LEU A 282 13.22 -1.47 -37.66
C LEU A 282 12.32 -0.59 -36.77
N LYS A 283 11.05 -0.91 -36.70
CA LYS A 283 10.04 -0.16 -35.91
C LYS A 283 10.19 -0.37 -34.41
N THR A 284 10.61 -1.57 -34.02
CA THR A 284 10.75 -1.97 -32.62
C THR A 284 12.21 -1.91 -32.13
N ASP A 285 13.15 -1.63 -32.98
CA ASP A 285 14.60 -1.67 -32.72
C ASP A 285 15.09 -3.05 -32.22
N ILE A 286 14.39 -4.12 -32.59
CA ILE A 286 14.74 -5.51 -32.26
C ILE A 286 15.44 -6.14 -33.46
N PRO A 287 16.65 -6.69 -33.30
CA PRO A 287 17.33 -7.45 -34.35
C PRO A 287 16.45 -8.57 -34.92
N LEU A 288 16.47 -8.75 -36.24
CA LEU A 288 15.59 -9.67 -36.94
C LEU A 288 15.77 -11.13 -36.51
N ASP A 289 17.02 -11.52 -36.21
CA ASP A 289 17.37 -12.83 -35.66
C ASP A 289 16.73 -13.08 -34.28
N LYS A 290 16.73 -12.06 -33.40
CA LYS A 290 16.06 -12.11 -32.11
C LYS A 290 14.54 -12.19 -32.25
N LEU A 291 13.95 -11.44 -33.20
CA LEU A 291 12.53 -11.49 -33.46
C LEU A 291 12.07 -12.90 -33.87
N VAL A 292 12.89 -13.59 -34.69
CA VAL A 292 12.64 -14.98 -35.09
C VAL A 292 12.81 -15.94 -33.89
N GLU A 293 13.87 -15.76 -33.09
CA GLU A 293 14.15 -16.60 -31.92
C GLU A 293 13.00 -16.56 -30.88
N MET A 294 12.40 -15.38 -30.71
CA MET A 294 11.31 -15.16 -29.74
C MET A 294 9.97 -15.72 -30.21
N ASN A 295 9.81 -15.97 -31.52
CA ASN A 295 8.55 -16.37 -32.11
C ASN A 295 8.64 -17.77 -32.73
N ALA A 296 8.12 -18.77 -32.05
CA ALA A 296 8.12 -20.16 -32.53
C ALA A 296 7.31 -20.37 -33.82
N SER A 297 6.47 -19.40 -34.22
CA SER A 297 5.73 -19.39 -35.48
C SER A 297 6.60 -19.03 -36.69
N LEU A 298 7.77 -18.42 -36.46
CA LEU A 298 8.70 -18.02 -37.48
C LEU A 298 9.79 -19.08 -37.64
N GLU A 299 10.04 -19.52 -38.87
CA GLU A 299 11.11 -20.48 -39.15
C GLU A 299 12.47 -19.79 -39.44
N ASP A 300 12.42 -18.64 -40.10
CA ASP A 300 13.60 -17.83 -40.47
C ASP A 300 13.21 -16.36 -40.68
N GLU A 301 14.21 -15.53 -41.00
CA GLU A 301 14.07 -14.10 -41.27
C GLU A 301 13.19 -13.78 -42.49
N ASN A 302 12.90 -14.77 -43.34
CA ASN A 302 12.08 -14.64 -44.55
C ASN A 302 10.67 -15.21 -44.34
N SER A 303 10.34 -15.62 -43.16
CA SER A 303 9.02 -16.15 -42.83
C SER A 303 7.93 -15.14 -43.16
N MET A 304 6.84 -15.63 -43.78
CA MET A 304 5.71 -14.76 -44.14
C MET A 304 4.82 -14.55 -42.95
N ILE A 305 4.58 -13.28 -42.61
CA ILE A 305 3.62 -12.84 -41.59
C ILE A 305 2.32 -12.36 -42.24
N ARG A 306 1.23 -12.42 -41.48
CA ARG A 306 -0.10 -12.00 -41.93
C ARG A 306 -0.68 -10.96 -41.00
N ALA A 307 -1.42 -10.01 -41.56
CA ALA A 307 -2.15 -9.04 -40.75
C ALA A 307 -3.09 -9.76 -39.76
N GLY A 308 -3.07 -9.34 -38.49
CA GLY A 308 -3.76 -9.95 -37.38
C GLY A 308 -3.00 -11.11 -36.71
N GLU A 309 -1.79 -11.46 -37.17
CA GLU A 309 -0.92 -12.42 -36.50
C GLU A 309 -0.25 -11.75 -35.30
N GLU A 310 -0.14 -12.47 -34.18
CA GLU A 310 0.50 -11.99 -32.96
C GLU A 310 1.95 -12.43 -32.92
N LEU A 311 2.86 -11.47 -32.79
CA LEU A 311 4.28 -11.70 -32.59
C LEU A 311 4.69 -11.24 -31.21
N VAL A 312 5.50 -12.03 -30.53
CA VAL A 312 6.16 -11.62 -29.28
C VAL A 312 7.31 -10.71 -29.65
N ILE A 313 7.32 -9.53 -29.09
CA ILE A 313 8.41 -8.54 -29.23
C ILE A 313 8.97 -8.23 -27.84
N MET A 314 10.22 -7.80 -27.78
CA MET A 314 10.88 -7.38 -26.54
C MET A 314 11.01 -5.87 -26.56
N VAL A 315 10.25 -5.20 -25.71
CA VAL A 315 10.24 -3.75 -25.65
C VAL A 315 10.84 -3.31 -24.30
N PRO A 316 11.82 -2.39 -24.32
CA PRO A 316 12.31 -1.80 -23.07
C PRO A 316 11.18 -0.95 -22.45
N ARG A 317 10.70 -1.37 -21.28
CA ARG A 317 9.68 -0.67 -20.51
C ARG A 317 10.01 -0.68 -19.02
N PRO A 318 9.76 0.41 -18.30
CA PRO A 318 9.82 0.43 -16.85
C PRO A 318 8.68 -0.42 -16.25
N GLU A 319 8.77 -0.74 -14.94
CA GLU A 319 7.69 -1.40 -14.23
C GLU A 319 6.45 -0.50 -14.10
N LEU A 320 6.66 0.80 -13.89
CA LEU A 320 5.61 1.82 -13.89
C LEU A 320 5.75 2.70 -15.13
N THR A 321 4.76 2.59 -16.01
CA THR A 321 4.70 3.45 -17.20
C THR A 321 3.96 4.75 -16.89
N VAL A 322 4.38 5.81 -17.52
CA VAL A 322 3.74 7.13 -17.45
C VAL A 322 3.26 7.50 -18.84
N THR A 323 1.98 7.74 -18.98
CA THR A 323 1.38 8.28 -20.20
C THR A 323 1.37 9.80 -20.12
N ARG A 324 1.68 10.45 -21.22
CA ARG A 324 1.68 11.91 -21.29
C ARG A 324 1.13 12.41 -22.61
N GLN A 325 0.53 13.58 -22.56
CA GLN A 325 0.07 14.30 -23.74
C GLN A 325 0.82 15.62 -23.84
N GLU A 326 1.36 15.86 -25.01
CA GLU A 326 2.14 17.08 -25.30
C GLU A 326 1.54 17.81 -26.50
N GLU A 327 1.44 19.14 -26.44
CA GLU A 327 1.20 19.98 -27.60
C GLU A 327 2.52 20.26 -28.31
N LEU A 328 2.60 19.80 -29.55
CA LEU A 328 3.77 20.00 -30.39
C LEU A 328 3.42 20.89 -31.58
N TYR A 329 4.28 21.85 -31.82
CA TYR A 329 4.24 22.68 -33.04
C TYR A 329 5.25 22.17 -34.05
N TYR A 330 4.82 22.00 -35.30
CA TYR A 330 5.72 21.74 -36.41
C TYR A 330 5.19 22.37 -37.68
N GLU A 331 6.12 22.57 -38.61
CA GLU A 331 5.81 23.09 -39.97
C GLU A 331 6.09 21.97 -40.95
N GLU A 332 5.20 21.77 -41.89
CA GLU A 332 5.41 20.78 -42.93
C GLU A 332 5.04 21.32 -44.33
N ASP A 333 5.80 20.89 -45.30
CA ASP A 333 5.47 21.12 -46.72
C ASP A 333 4.66 19.93 -47.23
N TYR A 334 3.60 20.20 -47.95
CA TYR A 334 2.78 19.15 -48.54
C TYR A 334 2.64 19.35 -50.03
N GLU A 335 2.65 18.24 -50.77
CA GLU A 335 2.44 18.25 -52.21
C GLU A 335 0.96 18.56 -52.53
N ALA A 336 0.76 19.31 -53.65
CA ALA A 336 -0.59 19.60 -54.11
C ALA A 336 -1.26 18.32 -54.64
N ASP A 337 -2.54 18.13 -54.34
CA ASP A 337 -3.32 17.06 -54.91
C ASP A 337 -3.43 17.20 -56.45
N ILE A 338 -3.27 16.10 -57.16
CA ILE A 338 -3.44 16.05 -58.61
C ILE A 338 -4.92 15.80 -58.90
N ILE A 339 -5.57 16.82 -59.49
CA ILE A 339 -6.96 16.70 -59.96
C ILE A 339 -6.95 16.46 -61.45
N TYR A 340 -7.52 15.33 -61.88
CA TYR A 340 -7.69 15.02 -63.28
C TYR A 340 -9.05 15.57 -63.72
N ILE A 341 -9.05 16.34 -64.84
CA ILE A 341 -10.24 16.84 -65.50
C ILE A 341 -10.34 16.20 -66.88
N ASP A 342 -11.42 15.45 -67.09
CA ASP A 342 -11.67 14.82 -68.37
C ASP A 342 -12.01 15.86 -69.43
N ASN A 343 -11.46 15.65 -70.63
CA ASN A 343 -11.78 16.47 -71.80
C ASN A 343 -12.22 15.58 -72.97
N ASP A 344 -13.48 15.65 -73.34
CA ASP A 344 -14.11 14.82 -74.35
C ASP A 344 -13.51 15.00 -75.78
N GLU A 345 -12.73 16.06 -76.00
CA GLU A 345 -12.13 16.35 -77.29
C GLU A 345 -10.71 15.72 -77.44
N TRP A 346 -10.18 15.12 -76.35
CA TRP A 346 -8.82 14.58 -76.36
C TRP A 346 -8.80 13.07 -76.35
N TYR A 347 -7.74 12.48 -76.90
CA TYR A 347 -7.57 11.03 -76.77
C TYR A 347 -7.19 10.67 -75.33
N THR A 348 -7.63 9.51 -74.93
CA THR A 348 -7.41 8.98 -73.55
C THR A 348 -5.95 8.85 -73.11
N THR A 349 -5.02 8.93 -74.11
CA THR A 349 -3.59 8.89 -73.89
C THR A 349 -2.96 10.26 -73.74
N GLU A 350 -3.70 11.34 -74.03
CA GLU A 350 -3.20 12.70 -73.96
C GLU A 350 -3.42 13.27 -72.55
N LYS A 351 -2.36 13.78 -71.95
CA LYS A 351 -2.39 14.49 -70.70
C LYS A 351 -1.73 15.85 -70.88
N LYS A 352 -2.40 16.89 -70.41
CA LYS A 352 -1.87 18.24 -70.40
C LYS A 352 -1.96 18.84 -69.04
N THR A 353 -0.85 19.32 -68.52
CA THR A 353 -0.83 20.07 -67.27
C THR A 353 -1.46 21.43 -67.50
N LEU A 354 -2.58 21.70 -66.82
CA LEU A 354 -3.26 22.99 -66.89
C LEU A 354 -2.70 23.99 -65.87
N GLN A 355 -2.24 23.48 -64.77
CA GLN A 355 -1.63 24.24 -63.67
C GLN A 355 -0.49 23.41 -63.08
N GLU A 356 0.67 24.02 -62.94
CA GLU A 356 1.79 23.37 -62.27
C GLU A 356 1.48 23.28 -60.75
N PRO A 357 1.81 22.16 -60.16
CA PRO A 357 1.63 21.98 -58.70
C PRO A 357 2.57 22.94 -57.95
N SER A 358 2.05 23.61 -56.95
CA SER A 358 2.89 24.33 -55.99
C SER A 358 2.79 23.64 -54.63
N ALA A 359 3.92 23.37 -54.01
CA ALA A 359 3.97 22.89 -52.67
C ALA A 359 3.26 23.89 -51.74
N GLY A 360 2.41 23.37 -50.90
CA GLY A 360 1.80 24.13 -49.80
C GLY A 360 2.66 24.01 -48.55
N HIS A 361 2.63 25.02 -47.75
CA HIS A 361 3.29 25.05 -46.44
C HIS A 361 2.21 25.22 -45.37
N ARG A 362 2.22 24.36 -44.34
CA ARG A 362 1.27 24.47 -43.22
C ARG A 362 1.97 24.42 -41.87
N LYS A 363 1.40 25.15 -40.94
CA LYS A 363 1.75 25.12 -39.53
C LYS A 363 0.75 24.22 -38.83
N VAL A 364 1.24 23.32 -38.07
CA VAL A 364 0.41 22.32 -37.37
C VAL A 364 0.71 22.38 -35.89
N VAL A 365 -0.33 22.42 -35.07
CA VAL A 365 -0.28 22.10 -33.66
C VAL A 365 -0.95 20.75 -33.49
N ALA A 366 -0.23 19.79 -32.96
CA ALA A 366 -0.73 18.45 -32.73
C ALA A 366 -0.63 18.08 -31.26
N ILE A 367 -1.67 17.43 -30.72
CA ILE A 367 -1.60 16.76 -29.43
C ILE A 367 -1.12 15.33 -29.67
N VAL A 368 0.02 15.01 -29.10
CA VAL A 368 0.65 13.70 -29.23
C VAL A 368 0.62 13.01 -27.88
N SER A 369 0.16 11.75 -27.86
CA SER A 369 0.19 10.89 -26.69
C SER A 369 1.39 9.95 -26.78
N PHE A 370 2.14 9.85 -25.69
CA PHE A 370 3.32 9.00 -25.54
C PHE A 370 3.09 7.92 -24.51
#